data_9956922b923563e7982d6686d62b5b0d
#
_entry.id   9956922b923563e7982d6686d62b5b0d
#
_cell.length_a   1.000
_cell.length_b   1.000
_cell.length_c   1.000
_cell.angle_alpha   90.00
_cell.angle_beta   90.00
_cell.angle_gamma   90.00
#
_symmetry.space_group_name_H-M   'P 1'
#
loop_
_entity.id
_entity.type
_entity.pdbx_description
1 polymer ?
#
loop_
_entity_poly.entity_id
_entity_poly.type
_entity_poly.pdbx_seq_one_letter_code
_entity_poly.pdbx_strand_id
1 'polypeptide(L)'
;MLEELEIRNLGPIRSALIAPAGGMTAITGETGAGKSMLLSAIRLISGGPSDGGRVSVGAKEAWAQGVFEVGESVAAVAAAREAGFEPEDGELFLSRKVPASGRSRSMLSGRSVPRSVLGSVASELVTIHGQADQLRIASPSRQREFLDRYAGDDEAMAAYNKAWEALRAMDERLERLSSQESSMRQQADYLRESIERINRIDPQPGESEELHARRDRIENAAEIAQGAAMALAALDASQVGGDVDTASAADLIDRAAQALRSIHVEGVFSDLADRLDSIGTDLSDVVFTLSGEVDNENSVDDLDSINGRIHELDELTRRWGPTLADVIAWRDKAVFDLEDLDASPEKVEQLQTERGRLFRKALKAAQALSKLRAAAAGNLAGKVTKELSSLAMGGARLEISVKSRADDGSGSADVLDANGCDDIEFLFTPFPGSPQLPMGKSASGGELSRLMLALELVAAERHVVAGGTVPPMTFIFDEVDAGVGGKAAVELGARLARLAQSAQVIVVTHLPQVASWADQQYVVSKGASEGENGVVTTIRQVSGGERVHEIARMLSGSESETSLEHAEELLKASVL
;
A
#
# COMPACT_ATOMS: atom_id res chain seq x y z
N MET A 1 2.62 17.83 -12.77
CA MET A 1 2.73 18.32 -14.18
C MET A 1 4.13 18.07 -14.69
N LEU A 2 4.34 17.90 -16.00
CA LEU A 2 5.68 17.79 -16.60
C LEU A 2 6.33 19.18 -16.62
N GLU A 3 7.33 19.39 -15.80
CA GLU A 3 8.08 20.66 -15.76
C GLU A 3 9.17 20.70 -16.82
N GLU A 4 9.88 19.58 -16.97
CA GLU A 4 11.00 19.51 -17.89
C GLU A 4 11.11 18.15 -18.57
N LEU A 5 11.43 18.15 -19.85
CA LEU A 5 11.77 16.96 -20.62
C LEU A 5 13.15 17.14 -21.26
N GLU A 6 14.12 16.37 -20.82
CA GLU A 6 15.44 16.32 -21.42
C GLU A 6 15.63 15.08 -22.25
N ILE A 7 16.17 15.25 -23.46
CA ILE A 7 16.42 14.18 -24.43
C ILE A 7 17.86 14.25 -24.91
N ARG A 8 18.55 13.13 -24.93
CA ARG A 8 19.91 13.01 -25.48
C ARG A 8 20.04 11.81 -26.39
N ASN A 9 20.58 12.02 -27.59
CA ASN A 9 20.93 10.98 -28.57
C ASN A 9 19.75 10.06 -28.96
N LEU A 10 18.56 10.58 -29.11
CA LEU A 10 17.37 9.80 -29.52
C LEU A 10 16.99 10.13 -30.98
N GLY A 11 17.19 9.19 -31.89
CA GLY A 11 16.99 9.38 -33.31
C GLY A 11 17.84 10.53 -33.87
N PRO A 12 17.24 11.51 -34.56
CA PRO A 12 17.94 12.69 -35.07
C PRO A 12 18.16 13.78 -33.98
N ILE A 13 17.62 13.61 -32.77
CA ILE A 13 17.75 14.57 -31.67
C ILE A 13 19.03 14.27 -30.89
N ARG A 14 20.05 15.13 -31.03
CA ARG A 14 21.32 15.02 -30.27
C ARG A 14 21.15 15.49 -28.84
N SER A 15 20.49 16.63 -28.65
CA SER A 15 20.15 17.18 -27.34
C SER A 15 18.94 18.08 -27.49
N ALA A 16 17.99 17.98 -26.56
CA ALA A 16 16.86 18.88 -26.48
C ALA A 16 16.41 18.99 -25.01
N LEU A 17 16.01 20.21 -24.66
CA LEU A 17 15.41 20.54 -23.38
C LEU A 17 14.10 21.27 -23.68
N ILE A 18 13.00 20.80 -23.08
CA ILE A 18 11.66 21.37 -23.25
C ILE A 18 11.06 21.57 -21.86
N ALA A 19 10.59 22.77 -21.58
CA ALA A 19 9.83 23.11 -20.38
C ALA A 19 8.42 23.52 -20.80
N PRO A 20 7.44 22.59 -20.84
CA PRO A 20 6.09 22.90 -21.28
C PRO A 20 5.40 23.89 -20.34
N ALA A 21 4.47 24.69 -20.86
CA ALA A 21 3.60 25.51 -20.02
C ALA A 21 2.72 24.64 -19.10
N GLY A 22 2.29 25.18 -17.98
CA GLY A 22 1.30 24.52 -17.13
C GLY A 22 -0.09 24.37 -17.80
N GLY A 23 -0.37 25.20 -18.82
CA GLY A 23 -1.55 25.11 -19.70
C GLY A 23 -1.27 24.33 -20.98
N MET A 24 -1.54 24.96 -22.14
CA MET A 24 -1.40 24.32 -23.46
C MET A 24 -0.03 24.61 -24.11
N THR A 25 0.69 23.58 -24.49
CA THR A 25 1.92 23.66 -25.28
C THR A 25 1.73 23.02 -26.65
N ALA A 26 1.99 23.78 -27.74
CA ALA A 26 1.99 23.23 -29.08
C ALA A 26 3.38 22.88 -29.58
N ILE A 27 3.52 21.70 -30.19
CA ILE A 27 4.74 21.25 -30.87
C ILE A 27 4.44 21.23 -32.37
N THR A 28 5.11 22.12 -33.09
CA THR A 28 4.93 22.31 -34.53
C THR A 28 6.23 21.97 -35.30
N GLY A 29 6.19 22.00 -36.61
CA GLY A 29 7.34 21.74 -37.47
C GLY A 29 7.00 20.87 -38.65
N GLU A 30 7.91 20.71 -39.60
CA GLU A 30 7.71 19.94 -40.82
C GLU A 30 7.46 18.47 -40.57
N THR A 31 6.76 17.81 -41.50
CA THR A 31 6.55 16.36 -41.47
C THR A 31 7.90 15.63 -41.53
N GLY A 32 8.13 14.70 -40.59
CA GLY A 32 9.39 13.99 -40.49
C GLY A 32 10.54 14.77 -39.84
N ALA A 33 10.29 15.98 -39.28
CA ALA A 33 11.30 16.76 -38.57
C ALA A 33 11.72 16.18 -37.20
N GLY A 34 11.06 15.15 -36.70
CA GLY A 34 11.40 14.53 -35.42
C GLY A 34 10.36 14.74 -34.32
N LYS A 35 9.17 15.31 -34.62
CA LYS A 35 8.06 15.45 -33.66
C LYS A 35 7.72 14.11 -32.97
N SER A 36 7.62 13.03 -33.76
CA SER A 36 7.36 11.67 -33.24
C SER A 36 8.49 11.13 -32.34
N MET A 37 9.73 11.67 -32.47
CA MET A 37 10.84 11.27 -31.57
C MET A 37 10.71 11.88 -30.20
N LEU A 38 10.17 13.11 -30.11
CA LEU A 38 9.83 13.75 -28.85
C LEU A 38 8.78 12.93 -28.08
N LEU A 39 7.71 12.52 -28.79
CA LEU A 39 6.72 11.62 -28.20
C LEU A 39 7.33 10.26 -27.80
N SER A 40 8.28 9.76 -28.59
CA SER A 40 9.01 8.53 -28.23
C SER A 40 9.82 8.68 -26.94
N ALA A 41 10.38 9.87 -26.66
CA ALA A 41 11.05 10.15 -25.40
C ALA A 41 10.08 10.08 -24.21
N ILE A 42 8.90 10.70 -24.35
CA ILE A 42 7.87 10.64 -23.31
C ILE A 42 7.38 9.20 -23.12
N ARG A 43 7.15 8.45 -24.19
CA ARG A 43 6.81 7.02 -24.10
C ARG A 43 7.88 6.20 -23.38
N LEU A 44 9.15 6.50 -23.61
CA LEU A 44 10.26 5.81 -22.93
C LEU A 44 10.21 6.01 -21.41
N ILE A 45 10.06 7.25 -20.95
CA ILE A 45 9.98 7.57 -19.52
C ILE A 45 8.66 7.09 -18.88
N SER A 46 7.61 6.89 -19.68
CA SER A 46 6.36 6.29 -19.25
C SER A 46 6.37 4.75 -19.26
N GLY A 47 7.54 4.11 -19.32
CA GLY A 47 7.65 2.65 -19.31
C GLY A 47 7.30 1.99 -20.65
N GLY A 48 7.24 2.72 -21.76
CA GLY A 48 7.00 2.19 -23.09
C GLY A 48 8.14 1.27 -23.59
N PRO A 49 7.96 0.59 -24.74
CA PRO A 49 8.99 -0.25 -25.33
C PRO A 49 10.23 0.58 -25.73
N SER A 50 11.41 0.00 -25.58
CA SER A 50 12.68 0.60 -25.99
C SER A 50 13.24 -0.13 -27.21
N ASP A 51 13.79 0.64 -28.15
CA ASP A 51 14.40 0.13 -29.35
C ASP A 51 15.81 0.76 -29.49
N GLY A 52 16.85 -0.08 -29.42
CA GLY A 52 18.24 0.35 -29.58
C GLY A 52 18.55 0.92 -30.95
N GLY A 53 17.76 0.55 -31.99
CA GLY A 53 17.87 1.12 -33.34
C GLY A 53 17.49 2.60 -33.44
N ARG A 54 16.87 3.14 -32.37
CA ARG A 54 16.54 4.58 -32.26
C ARG A 54 17.62 5.41 -31.57
N VAL A 55 18.73 4.81 -31.18
CA VAL A 55 19.90 5.55 -30.67
C VAL A 55 20.53 6.31 -31.84
N SER A 56 20.89 7.57 -31.62
CA SER A 56 21.53 8.40 -32.65
C SER A 56 22.80 7.76 -33.19
N VAL A 57 23.01 7.88 -34.50
CA VAL A 57 24.22 7.33 -35.16
C VAL A 57 25.49 7.84 -34.49
N GLY A 58 26.40 6.93 -34.16
CA GLY A 58 27.64 7.24 -33.45
C GLY A 58 27.53 7.38 -31.95
N ALA A 59 26.32 7.41 -31.36
CA ALA A 59 26.14 7.43 -29.93
C ALA A 59 26.11 6.01 -29.32
N LYS A 60 26.60 5.86 -28.11
CA LYS A 60 26.58 4.60 -27.37
C LYS A 60 25.21 4.29 -26.78
N GLU A 61 24.47 5.32 -26.43
CA GLU A 61 23.18 5.23 -25.76
C GLU A 61 22.33 6.47 -26.00
N ALA A 62 21.02 6.31 -25.96
CA ALA A 62 20.04 7.37 -25.84
C ALA A 62 19.57 7.50 -24.40
N TRP A 63 19.17 8.71 -24.01
CA TRP A 63 18.64 9.00 -22.68
C TRP A 63 17.48 9.99 -22.77
N ALA A 64 16.47 9.75 -21.96
CA ALA A 64 15.34 10.65 -21.78
C ALA A 64 15.03 10.75 -20.28
N GLN A 65 14.75 11.98 -19.81
CA GLN A 65 14.31 12.27 -18.45
C GLN A 65 13.17 13.27 -18.46
N GLY A 66 12.13 12.99 -17.67
CA GLY A 66 11.09 13.93 -17.34
C GLY A 66 11.13 14.25 -15.86
N VAL A 67 11.01 15.54 -15.54
CA VAL A 67 10.81 16.06 -14.19
C VAL A 67 9.33 16.37 -14.05
N PHE A 68 8.69 15.76 -13.06
CA PHE A 68 7.27 15.95 -12.80
C PHE A 68 7.06 16.57 -11.43
N GLU A 69 6.46 17.74 -11.41
CA GLU A 69 5.87 18.28 -10.19
C GLU A 69 4.65 17.46 -9.81
N VAL A 70 4.67 16.85 -8.62
CA VAL A 70 3.60 15.98 -8.14
C VAL A 70 2.77 16.63 -7.04
N GLY A 71 3.32 17.61 -6.31
CA GLY A 71 2.62 18.33 -5.26
C GLY A 71 1.86 17.41 -4.32
N GLU A 72 0.57 17.65 -4.17
CA GLU A 72 -0.36 16.83 -3.38
C GLU A 72 -1.00 15.68 -4.16
N SER A 73 -0.46 15.28 -5.32
CA SER A 73 -0.98 14.15 -6.11
C SER A 73 -0.85 12.84 -5.34
N VAL A 74 -1.90 12.48 -4.62
CA VAL A 74 -1.93 11.31 -3.73
C VAL A 74 -1.66 10.02 -4.51
N ALA A 75 -2.19 9.87 -5.73
CA ALA A 75 -2.06 8.65 -6.52
C ALA A 75 -0.61 8.42 -7.00
N ALA A 76 0.02 9.45 -7.61
CA ALA A 76 1.40 9.35 -8.08
C ALA A 76 2.39 9.17 -6.93
N VAL A 77 2.19 9.89 -5.82
CA VAL A 77 3.01 9.77 -4.61
C VAL A 77 2.82 8.39 -3.96
N ALA A 78 1.60 7.87 -3.89
CA ALA A 78 1.33 6.53 -3.37
C ALA A 78 2.03 5.45 -4.21
N ALA A 79 1.92 5.52 -5.55
CA ALA A 79 2.60 4.59 -6.44
C ALA A 79 4.13 4.65 -6.33
N ALA A 80 4.71 5.85 -6.11
CA ALA A 80 6.14 6.00 -5.86
C ALA A 80 6.54 5.41 -4.50
N ARG A 81 5.75 5.63 -3.44
CA ARG A 81 5.99 5.10 -2.09
C ARG A 81 5.92 3.58 -2.02
N GLU A 82 4.95 2.97 -2.70
CA GLU A 82 4.89 1.50 -2.85
C GLU A 82 6.16 0.94 -3.48
N ALA A 83 6.79 1.70 -4.37
CA ALA A 83 8.06 1.34 -4.97
C ALA A 83 9.30 1.71 -4.12
N GLY A 84 9.11 2.30 -2.94
CA GLY A 84 10.16 2.71 -2.02
C GLY A 84 10.82 4.06 -2.34
N PHE A 85 10.07 4.99 -2.99
CA PHE A 85 10.55 6.31 -3.37
C PHE A 85 9.68 7.41 -2.75
N GLU A 86 10.31 8.43 -2.22
CA GLU A 86 9.65 9.67 -1.82
C GLU A 86 9.97 10.76 -2.85
N PRO A 87 9.02 11.66 -3.16
CA PRO A 87 9.29 12.85 -3.94
C PRO A 87 10.34 13.74 -3.23
N GLU A 88 11.26 14.28 -3.99
CA GLU A 88 12.23 15.27 -3.50
C GLU A 88 11.71 16.67 -3.86
N ASP A 89 11.48 17.52 -2.88
CA ASP A 89 10.92 18.88 -3.05
C ASP A 89 9.61 18.95 -3.84
N GLY A 90 8.80 17.87 -3.80
CA GLY A 90 7.55 17.77 -4.55
C GLY A 90 7.72 17.33 -6.01
N GLU A 91 8.89 16.85 -6.39
CA GLU A 91 9.23 16.41 -7.74
C GLU A 91 9.52 14.91 -7.80
N LEU A 92 9.20 14.31 -8.96
CA LEU A 92 9.60 12.95 -9.33
C LEU A 92 10.36 12.97 -10.66
N PHE A 93 11.53 12.32 -10.66
CA PHE A 93 12.38 12.20 -11.84
C PHE A 93 12.19 10.82 -12.48
N LEU A 94 11.58 10.79 -13.65
CA LEU A 94 11.40 9.56 -14.44
C LEU A 94 12.42 9.55 -15.57
N SER A 95 13.32 8.58 -15.60
CA SER A 95 14.31 8.53 -16.67
C SER A 95 14.52 7.15 -17.27
N ARG A 96 14.92 7.13 -18.53
CA ARG A 96 15.18 5.92 -19.29
C ARG A 96 16.47 6.03 -20.08
N LYS A 97 17.32 5.02 -19.93
CA LYS A 97 18.58 4.86 -20.63
C LYS A 97 18.48 3.69 -21.59
N VAL A 98 18.70 3.92 -22.87
CA VAL A 98 18.59 2.91 -23.92
C VAL A 98 19.94 2.79 -24.62
N PRO A 99 20.72 1.73 -24.39
CA PRO A 99 21.96 1.49 -25.11
C PRO A 99 21.69 1.07 -26.55
N ALA A 100 22.61 1.38 -27.47
CA ALA A 100 22.53 0.93 -28.86
C ALA A 100 22.52 -0.60 -28.98
N SER A 101 23.11 -1.29 -28.00
CA SER A 101 23.05 -2.75 -27.85
C SER A 101 22.90 -3.13 -26.39
N GLY A 102 22.00 -4.09 -26.10
CA GLY A 102 21.75 -4.57 -24.75
C GLY A 102 20.42 -4.11 -24.17
N ARG A 103 20.27 -4.25 -22.83
CA ARG A 103 19.02 -3.96 -22.12
C ARG A 103 18.93 -2.52 -21.67
N SER A 104 17.78 -1.91 -21.89
CA SER A 104 17.49 -0.57 -21.36
C SER A 104 17.35 -0.57 -19.83
N ARG A 105 17.63 0.57 -19.22
CA ARG A 105 17.48 0.78 -17.77
C ARG A 105 16.44 1.85 -17.52
N SER A 106 15.51 1.54 -16.63
CA SER A 106 14.51 2.49 -16.10
C SER A 106 15.00 3.00 -14.76
N MET A 107 14.82 4.27 -14.49
CA MET A 107 15.20 4.89 -13.22
C MET A 107 14.08 5.81 -12.73
N LEU A 108 13.84 5.78 -11.43
CA LEU A 108 12.94 6.66 -10.71
C LEU A 108 13.79 7.40 -9.65
N SER A 109 13.77 8.73 -9.67
CA SER A 109 14.58 9.58 -8.79
C SER A 109 16.03 9.09 -8.66
N GLY A 110 16.67 8.82 -9.81
CA GLY A 110 18.08 8.42 -9.91
C GLY A 110 18.39 6.95 -9.59
N ARG A 111 17.44 6.16 -9.09
CA ARG A 111 17.63 4.73 -8.75
C ARG A 111 17.02 3.82 -9.80
N SER A 112 17.66 2.70 -10.08
CA SER A 112 17.18 1.72 -11.06
C SER A 112 15.94 0.99 -10.54
N VAL A 113 14.88 0.94 -11.38
CA VAL A 113 13.61 0.27 -11.08
C VAL A 113 13.21 -0.68 -12.21
N PRO A 114 12.35 -1.68 -11.95
CA PRO A 114 11.69 -2.43 -13.00
C PRO A 114 10.89 -1.50 -13.94
N ARG A 115 10.79 -1.88 -15.21
CA ARG A 115 10.01 -1.12 -16.19
C ARG A 115 8.54 -0.97 -15.80
N SER A 116 7.96 -2.01 -15.19
CA SER A 116 6.57 -2.00 -14.70
C SER A 116 6.34 -0.91 -13.64
N VAL A 117 7.27 -0.78 -12.69
CA VAL A 117 7.22 0.25 -11.64
C VAL A 117 7.28 1.66 -12.24
N LEU A 118 8.23 1.90 -13.19
CA LEU A 118 8.27 3.18 -13.89
C LEU A 118 6.96 3.49 -14.61
N GLY A 119 6.38 2.46 -15.28
CA GLY A 119 5.10 2.61 -15.98
C GLY A 119 3.92 2.85 -15.06
N SER A 120 3.89 2.22 -13.89
CA SER A 120 2.85 2.42 -12.88
C SER A 120 2.85 3.86 -12.36
N VAL A 121 4.01 4.40 -11.96
CA VAL A 121 4.13 5.79 -11.51
C VAL A 121 3.81 6.77 -12.65
N ALA A 122 4.35 6.53 -13.85
CA ALA A 122 4.11 7.42 -15.00
C ALA A 122 2.62 7.47 -15.40
N SER A 123 1.87 6.39 -15.22
CA SER A 123 0.44 6.35 -15.58
C SER A 123 -0.43 7.29 -14.74
N GLU A 124 0.05 7.68 -13.56
CA GLU A 124 -0.62 8.66 -12.70
C GLU A 124 -0.20 10.12 -13.00
N LEU A 125 0.79 10.32 -13.87
CA LEU A 125 1.36 11.62 -14.18
C LEU A 125 1.09 12.07 -15.61
N VAL A 126 1.13 11.13 -16.58
CA VAL A 126 1.03 11.46 -18.00
C VAL A 126 0.19 10.43 -18.76
N THR A 127 -0.72 10.93 -19.58
CA THR A 127 -1.50 10.12 -20.51
C THR A 127 -1.21 10.56 -21.95
N ILE A 128 -0.84 9.59 -22.79
CA ILE A 128 -0.53 9.85 -24.20
C ILE A 128 -1.67 9.33 -25.07
N HIS A 129 -2.29 10.22 -25.82
CA HIS A 129 -3.35 9.92 -26.77
C HIS A 129 -2.78 9.95 -28.20
N GLY A 130 -2.43 8.79 -28.73
CA GLY A 130 -1.85 8.64 -30.08
C GLY A 130 -1.83 7.18 -30.55
N GLN A 131 -1.46 6.97 -31.82
CA GLN A 131 -1.60 5.69 -32.54
C GLN A 131 -1.02 4.46 -31.83
N ALA A 132 0.08 4.60 -31.06
CA ALA A 132 0.72 3.47 -30.38
C ALA A 132 0.16 3.18 -28.97
N ASP A 133 -0.55 4.15 -28.35
CA ASP A 133 -1.12 4.00 -27.01
C ASP A 133 -2.63 3.72 -27.01
N GLN A 134 -3.24 3.68 -28.20
CA GLN A 134 -4.65 3.33 -28.42
C GLN A 134 -5.06 2.00 -27.77
N LEU A 135 -4.09 1.08 -27.58
CA LEU A 135 -4.33 -0.22 -26.96
C LEU A 135 -4.60 -0.14 -25.43
N ARG A 136 -4.22 0.95 -24.76
CA ARG A 136 -4.41 1.05 -23.30
C ARG A 136 -5.86 1.28 -22.92
N ILE A 137 -6.54 2.26 -23.55
CA ILE A 137 -7.96 2.52 -23.27
C ILE A 137 -8.89 1.49 -23.93
N ALA A 138 -8.38 0.70 -24.90
CA ALA A 138 -9.11 -0.41 -25.48
C ALA A 138 -9.32 -1.57 -24.49
N SER A 139 -8.58 -1.62 -23.37
CA SER A 139 -8.78 -2.67 -22.39
C SER A 139 -10.00 -2.40 -21.50
N PRO A 140 -10.86 -3.41 -21.26
CA PRO A 140 -12.04 -3.28 -20.41
C PRO A 140 -11.71 -2.77 -19.00
N SER A 141 -10.55 -3.15 -18.43
CA SER A 141 -10.11 -2.68 -17.12
C SER A 141 -9.91 -1.16 -17.07
N ARG A 142 -9.26 -0.58 -18.10
CA ARG A 142 -9.04 0.87 -18.18
C ARG A 142 -10.34 1.64 -18.45
N GLN A 143 -11.23 1.06 -19.23
CA GLN A 143 -12.57 1.63 -19.46
C GLN A 143 -13.38 1.69 -18.18
N ARG A 144 -13.32 0.63 -17.37
CA ARG A 144 -13.95 0.61 -16.04
C ARG A 144 -13.33 1.67 -15.12
N GLU A 145 -11.99 1.70 -15.00
CA GLU A 145 -11.29 2.69 -14.17
C GLU A 145 -11.65 4.13 -14.56
N PHE A 146 -11.79 4.40 -15.86
CA PHE A 146 -12.21 5.72 -16.35
C PHE A 146 -13.66 6.02 -15.94
N LEU A 147 -14.56 5.04 -16.10
CA LEU A 147 -15.96 5.20 -15.73
C LEU A 147 -16.13 5.39 -14.21
N ASP A 148 -15.42 4.61 -13.39
CA ASP A 148 -15.44 4.70 -11.92
C ASP A 148 -14.95 6.09 -11.47
N ARG A 149 -13.82 6.56 -12.01
CA ARG A 149 -13.33 7.93 -11.76
C ARG A 149 -14.36 9.00 -12.16
N TYR A 150 -14.99 8.84 -13.32
CA TYR A 150 -16.06 9.75 -13.76
C TYR A 150 -17.30 9.64 -12.87
N ALA A 151 -17.67 8.46 -12.41
CA ALA A 151 -18.79 8.23 -11.49
C ALA A 151 -18.57 8.90 -10.14
N GLY A 152 -17.33 8.91 -9.63
CA GLY A 152 -16.99 9.34 -8.27
C GLY A 152 -17.60 8.36 -7.26
N ASP A 153 -17.48 7.06 -7.52
CA ASP A 153 -18.13 5.99 -6.75
C ASP A 153 -17.23 5.38 -5.68
N ASP A 154 -16.20 6.12 -5.24
CA ASP A 154 -15.19 5.68 -4.26
C ASP A 154 -15.80 5.07 -3.00
N GLU A 155 -16.88 5.67 -2.46
CA GLU A 155 -17.57 5.15 -1.27
C GLU A 155 -18.24 3.78 -1.56
N ALA A 156 -18.89 3.66 -2.72
CA ALA A 156 -19.55 2.42 -3.12
C ALA A 156 -18.53 1.32 -3.42
N MET A 157 -17.41 1.67 -4.05
CA MET A 157 -16.28 0.79 -4.30
C MET A 157 -15.64 0.33 -2.98
N ALA A 158 -15.38 1.24 -2.04
CA ALA A 158 -14.85 0.90 -0.71
C ALA A 158 -15.80 -0.03 0.08
N ALA A 159 -17.11 0.24 0.00
CA ALA A 159 -18.12 -0.61 0.63
C ALA A 159 -18.16 -2.01 0.01
N TYR A 160 -18.03 -2.09 -1.32
CA TYR A 160 -17.93 -3.36 -2.04
C TYR A 160 -16.65 -4.12 -1.66
N ASN A 161 -15.49 -3.47 -1.73
CA ASN A 161 -14.19 -4.09 -1.42
C ASN A 161 -14.19 -4.69 -0.02
N LYS A 162 -14.68 -3.96 0.98
CA LYS A 162 -14.82 -4.48 2.35
C LYS A 162 -15.70 -5.74 2.43
N ALA A 163 -16.78 -5.78 1.67
CA ALA A 163 -17.68 -6.94 1.65
C ALA A 163 -17.08 -8.11 0.87
N TRP A 164 -16.36 -7.83 -0.21
CA TRP A 164 -15.66 -8.80 -1.04
C TRP A 164 -14.49 -9.46 -0.31
N GLU A 165 -13.66 -8.68 0.38
CA GLU A 165 -12.55 -9.18 1.19
C GLU A 165 -13.05 -10.13 2.30
N ALA A 166 -14.15 -9.77 2.96
CA ALA A 166 -14.77 -10.64 3.97
C ALA A 166 -15.29 -11.95 3.36
N LEU A 167 -15.88 -11.92 2.16
CA LEU A 167 -16.32 -13.12 1.44
C LEU A 167 -15.13 -13.98 1.03
N ARG A 168 -14.08 -13.39 0.46
CA ARG A 168 -12.86 -14.10 0.06
C ARG A 168 -12.17 -14.78 1.23
N ALA A 169 -12.02 -14.09 2.35
CA ALA A 169 -11.44 -14.67 3.56
C ALA A 169 -12.25 -15.90 4.04
N MET A 170 -13.58 -15.86 3.90
CA MET A 170 -14.43 -16.99 4.22
C MET A 170 -14.29 -18.15 3.21
N ASP A 171 -14.19 -17.86 1.92
CA ASP A 171 -13.96 -18.87 0.88
C ASP A 171 -12.61 -19.56 1.06
N GLU A 172 -11.55 -18.80 1.33
CA GLU A 172 -10.21 -19.33 1.63
C GLU A 172 -10.21 -20.20 2.92
N ARG A 173 -11.02 -19.81 3.92
CA ARG A 173 -11.17 -20.60 5.15
C ARG A 173 -11.87 -21.94 4.87
N LEU A 174 -12.96 -21.92 4.11
CA LEU A 174 -13.69 -23.15 3.72
C LEU A 174 -12.84 -24.06 2.84
N GLU A 175 -12.06 -23.53 1.91
CA GLU A 175 -11.17 -24.29 1.05
C GLU A 175 -10.04 -24.97 1.85
N ARG A 176 -9.44 -24.27 2.81
CA ARG A 176 -8.44 -24.86 3.74
C ARG A 176 -9.05 -26.01 4.54
N LEU A 177 -10.24 -25.82 5.10
CA LEU A 177 -10.94 -26.87 5.85
C LEU A 177 -11.27 -28.08 4.98
N SER A 178 -11.66 -27.89 3.73
CA SER A 178 -11.98 -28.95 2.79
C SER A 178 -10.76 -29.72 2.27
N SER A 179 -9.66 -29.00 1.96
CA SER A 179 -8.47 -29.61 1.33
C SER A 179 -7.58 -30.39 2.31
N GLN A 180 -7.66 -30.09 3.60
CA GLN A 180 -6.81 -30.67 4.64
C GLN A 180 -7.59 -31.44 5.71
N GLU A 181 -8.80 -31.89 5.41
CA GLU A 181 -9.75 -32.46 6.38
C GLU A 181 -9.13 -33.55 7.28
N SER A 182 -8.36 -34.50 6.71
CA SER A 182 -7.76 -35.59 7.50
C SER A 182 -6.62 -35.13 8.41
N SER A 183 -5.77 -34.23 7.92
CA SER A 183 -4.64 -33.66 8.68
C SER A 183 -5.14 -32.71 9.76
N MET A 184 -6.13 -31.90 9.44
CA MET A 184 -6.75 -30.95 10.39
C MET A 184 -7.52 -31.67 11.50
N ARG A 185 -8.20 -32.78 11.20
CA ARG A 185 -8.82 -33.62 12.23
C ARG A 185 -7.80 -34.17 13.21
N GLN A 186 -6.70 -34.75 12.72
CA GLN A 186 -5.63 -35.26 13.60
C GLN A 186 -5.05 -34.15 14.47
N GLN A 187 -4.82 -32.98 13.91
CA GLN A 187 -4.31 -31.83 14.66
C GLN A 187 -5.32 -31.30 15.68
N ALA A 188 -6.59 -31.21 15.31
CA ALA A 188 -7.67 -30.80 16.20
C ALA A 188 -7.84 -31.79 17.36
N ASP A 189 -7.79 -33.11 17.09
CA ASP A 189 -7.88 -34.14 18.13
C ASP A 189 -6.68 -34.06 19.09
N TYR A 190 -5.47 -33.85 18.58
CA TYR A 190 -4.29 -33.61 19.41
C TYR A 190 -4.45 -32.38 20.31
N LEU A 191 -4.93 -31.27 19.77
CA LEU A 191 -5.16 -30.03 20.54
C LEU A 191 -6.24 -30.24 21.60
N ARG A 192 -7.35 -30.90 21.27
CA ARG A 192 -8.44 -31.20 22.24
C ARG A 192 -7.93 -32.05 23.40
N GLU A 193 -7.23 -33.15 23.10
CA GLU A 193 -6.64 -34.02 24.11
C GLU A 193 -5.62 -33.27 25.00
N SER A 194 -4.81 -32.43 24.38
CA SER A 194 -3.81 -31.62 25.10
C SER A 194 -4.46 -30.58 26.01
N ILE A 195 -5.44 -29.84 25.50
CA ILE A 195 -6.19 -28.84 26.28
C ILE A 195 -6.93 -29.53 27.45
N GLU A 196 -7.59 -30.66 27.19
CA GLU A 196 -8.32 -31.41 28.22
C GLU A 196 -7.36 -31.92 29.33
N ARG A 197 -6.18 -32.40 28.95
CA ARG A 197 -5.15 -32.85 29.89
C ARG A 197 -4.64 -31.70 30.77
N ILE A 198 -4.32 -30.53 30.16
CA ILE A 198 -3.87 -29.36 30.92
C ILE A 198 -4.97 -28.86 31.85
N ASN A 199 -6.20 -28.77 31.38
CA ASN A 199 -7.34 -28.32 32.18
C ASN A 199 -7.66 -29.30 33.34
N ARG A 200 -7.47 -30.62 33.15
CA ARG A 200 -7.68 -31.62 34.21
C ARG A 200 -6.64 -31.47 35.30
N ILE A 201 -5.41 -31.16 34.95
CA ILE A 201 -4.32 -30.96 35.92
C ILE A 201 -4.43 -29.56 36.55
N ASP A 202 -4.97 -28.58 35.83
CA ASP A 202 -5.19 -27.19 36.25
C ASP A 202 -3.95 -26.54 36.90
N PRO A 203 -2.83 -26.43 36.16
CA PRO A 203 -1.60 -25.86 36.70
C PRO A 203 -1.76 -24.38 37.03
N GLN A 204 -1.21 -23.95 38.17
CA GLN A 204 -1.20 -22.54 38.57
C GLN A 204 0.18 -21.91 38.35
N PRO A 205 0.27 -20.62 37.96
CA PRO A 205 1.57 -19.96 37.88
C PRO A 205 2.32 -19.96 39.22
N GLY A 206 3.57 -20.41 39.24
CA GLY A 206 4.38 -20.45 40.46
C GLY A 206 4.19 -21.71 41.33
N GLU A 207 3.21 -22.58 41.00
CA GLU A 207 2.89 -23.79 41.77
C GLU A 207 4.08 -24.74 41.84
N SER A 208 4.84 -24.89 40.77
CA SER A 208 6.00 -25.78 40.73
C SER A 208 7.09 -25.36 41.72
N GLU A 209 7.41 -24.07 41.72
CA GLU A 209 8.41 -23.49 42.62
C GLU A 209 8.00 -23.62 44.10
N GLU A 210 6.72 -23.39 44.36
CA GLU A 210 6.18 -23.54 45.72
C GLU A 210 6.22 -24.98 46.22
N LEU A 211 5.84 -25.94 45.38
CA LEU A 211 5.87 -27.36 45.71
C LEU A 211 7.31 -27.88 45.92
N HIS A 212 8.25 -27.45 45.07
CA HIS A 212 9.66 -27.81 45.27
C HIS A 212 10.19 -27.25 46.60
N ALA A 213 9.92 -25.99 46.89
CA ALA A 213 10.33 -25.40 48.15
C ALA A 213 9.71 -26.12 49.37
N ARG A 214 8.44 -26.56 49.25
CA ARG A 214 7.74 -27.32 50.30
C ARG A 214 8.34 -28.73 50.45
N ARG A 215 8.62 -29.43 49.35
CA ARG A 215 9.30 -30.74 49.35
C ARG A 215 10.67 -30.65 50.02
N ASP A 216 11.50 -29.67 49.60
CA ASP A 216 12.84 -29.48 50.14
C ASP A 216 12.82 -29.22 51.68
N ARG A 217 11.79 -28.49 52.18
CA ARG A 217 11.58 -28.30 53.62
C ARG A 217 11.24 -29.61 54.32
N ILE A 218 10.38 -30.46 53.74
CA ILE A 218 10.00 -31.74 54.34
C ILE A 218 11.16 -32.73 54.30
N GLU A 219 11.87 -32.84 53.17
CA GLU A 219 13.03 -33.72 53.00
C GLU A 219 14.16 -33.36 53.99
N ASN A 220 14.35 -32.08 54.27
CA ASN A 220 15.37 -31.60 55.20
C ASN A 220 14.81 -31.38 56.62
N ALA A 221 13.56 -31.73 56.87
CA ALA A 221 12.93 -31.48 58.18
C ALA A 221 13.69 -32.12 59.35
N ALA A 222 14.21 -33.31 59.15
CA ALA A 222 15.00 -33.97 60.17
C ALA A 222 16.34 -33.27 60.48
N GLU A 223 17.02 -32.75 59.46
CA GLU A 223 18.26 -31.98 59.61
C GLU A 223 17.98 -30.61 60.21
N ILE A 224 16.89 -29.97 59.81
CA ILE A 224 16.42 -28.68 60.37
C ILE A 224 16.04 -28.88 61.84
N ALA A 225 15.23 -29.89 62.13
CA ALA A 225 14.84 -30.21 63.52
C ALA A 225 16.04 -30.52 64.41
N GLN A 226 16.99 -31.30 63.93
CA GLN A 226 18.23 -31.62 64.68
C GLN A 226 19.07 -30.35 64.91
N GLY A 227 19.25 -29.53 63.83
CA GLY A 227 19.98 -28.27 63.93
C GLY A 227 19.33 -27.27 64.88
N ALA A 228 18.02 -27.12 64.78
CA ALA A 228 17.21 -26.24 65.64
C ALA A 228 17.22 -26.71 67.09
N ALA A 229 17.07 -28.03 67.32
CA ALA A 229 17.18 -28.63 68.68
C ALA A 229 18.54 -28.41 69.30
N MET A 230 19.64 -28.61 68.56
CA MET A 230 21.00 -28.33 69.04
C MET A 230 21.18 -26.81 69.35
N ALA A 231 20.65 -25.93 68.52
CA ALA A 231 20.69 -24.49 68.77
C ALA A 231 19.89 -24.13 70.03
N LEU A 232 18.67 -24.66 70.17
CA LEU A 232 17.79 -24.44 71.33
C LEU A 232 18.46 -24.95 72.60
N ALA A 233 19.05 -26.15 72.61
CA ALA A 233 19.79 -26.73 73.77
C ALA A 233 20.94 -25.81 74.19
N ALA A 234 21.64 -25.18 73.28
CA ALA A 234 22.73 -24.25 73.57
C ALA A 234 22.22 -22.85 74.06
N LEU A 235 21.08 -22.37 73.57
CA LEU A 235 20.55 -21.07 73.89
C LEU A 235 19.65 -21.06 75.15
N ASP A 236 18.75 -22.04 75.23
CA ASP A 236 17.85 -22.26 76.39
C ASP A 236 17.58 -23.75 76.63
N ALA A 237 18.36 -24.39 77.51
CA ALA A 237 18.27 -25.82 77.78
C ALA A 237 16.91 -26.25 78.41
N SER A 238 16.10 -25.34 78.92
CA SER A 238 14.77 -25.61 79.47
C SER A 238 13.74 -26.01 78.37
N GLN A 239 13.96 -25.63 77.17
CA GLN A 239 13.05 -25.90 76.03
C GLN A 239 13.24 -27.31 75.45
N VAL A 240 14.30 -28.00 75.71
CA VAL A 240 14.65 -29.30 75.05
C VAL A 240 14.65 -30.48 76.06
N GLY A 241 14.25 -30.28 77.35
CA GLY A 241 14.17 -31.35 78.32
C GLY A 241 15.56 -31.99 78.70
N GLY A 242 16.61 -31.23 78.49
CA GLY A 242 17.99 -31.66 78.79
C GLY A 242 18.32 -31.66 80.26
N ASP A 243 19.41 -32.43 80.62
CA ASP A 243 19.91 -32.63 81.99
C ASP A 243 20.25 -31.26 82.64
N VAL A 244 19.78 -31.02 83.82
CA VAL A 244 19.75 -29.73 84.55
C VAL A 244 21.12 -29.15 84.91
N ASP A 245 22.24 -29.86 84.55
CA ASP A 245 23.58 -29.47 84.95
C ASP A 245 24.39 -28.62 83.95
N THR A 246 23.87 -28.33 82.77
CA THR A 246 24.55 -27.46 81.79
C THR A 246 23.84 -26.10 81.71
N ALA A 247 24.52 -25.04 82.13
CA ALA A 247 24.01 -23.69 82.01
C ALA A 247 23.86 -23.23 80.54
N SER A 248 22.69 -22.90 80.11
CA SER A 248 22.39 -22.34 78.76
C SER A 248 22.92 -20.90 78.58
N ALA A 249 22.99 -20.44 77.35
CA ALA A 249 23.40 -19.07 77.09
C ALA A 249 22.48 -18.05 77.79
N ALA A 250 21.16 -18.30 77.87
CA ALA A 250 20.21 -17.49 78.60
C ALA A 250 20.54 -17.44 80.11
N ASP A 251 20.80 -18.64 80.74
CA ASP A 251 21.20 -18.70 82.12
C ASP A 251 22.50 -17.94 82.40
N LEU A 252 23.50 -18.05 81.54
CA LEU A 252 24.78 -17.37 81.68
C LEU A 252 24.64 -15.83 81.56
N ILE A 253 23.81 -15.38 80.66
CA ILE A 253 23.50 -13.94 80.47
C ILE A 253 22.78 -13.41 81.72
N ASP A 254 21.75 -14.08 82.18
CA ASP A 254 21.02 -13.72 83.38
C ASP A 254 21.91 -13.65 84.63
N ARG A 255 22.74 -14.68 84.83
CA ARG A 255 23.73 -14.70 85.95
C ARG A 255 24.75 -13.57 85.82
N ALA A 256 25.17 -13.23 84.62
CA ALA A 256 26.12 -12.14 84.42
C ALA A 256 25.42 -10.77 84.71
N ALA A 257 24.18 -10.61 84.27
CA ALA A 257 23.40 -9.42 84.57
C ALA A 257 23.16 -9.28 86.09
N GLN A 258 22.78 -10.36 86.77
CA GLN A 258 22.61 -10.35 88.21
C GLN A 258 23.89 -10.04 88.96
N ALA A 259 25.01 -10.62 88.52
CA ALA A 259 26.29 -10.36 89.13
C ALA A 259 26.72 -8.90 89.03
N LEU A 260 26.49 -8.27 87.87
CA LEU A 260 26.77 -6.84 87.68
C LEU A 260 25.86 -5.96 88.52
N ARG A 261 24.56 -6.32 88.68
CA ARG A 261 23.64 -5.61 89.57
C ARG A 261 23.97 -5.72 91.05
N SER A 262 24.63 -6.77 91.44
CA SER A 262 25.10 -6.94 92.86
C SER A 262 26.26 -6.01 93.20
N ILE A 263 26.88 -5.36 92.26
CA ILE A 263 27.98 -4.42 92.47
C ILE A 263 27.39 -3.05 92.88
N HIS A 264 27.45 -2.72 94.18
CA HIS A 264 26.96 -1.49 94.78
C HIS A 264 27.98 -0.34 94.68
N VAL A 265 28.54 -0.11 93.47
CA VAL A 265 29.47 0.99 93.18
C VAL A 265 28.94 1.79 92.00
N GLU A 266 28.83 3.11 92.15
CA GLU A 266 28.44 3.98 91.03
C GLU A 266 29.44 3.84 89.87
N GLY A 267 28.90 3.55 88.64
CA GLY A 267 29.73 3.40 87.47
C GLY A 267 29.03 2.66 86.31
N VAL A 268 29.77 2.21 85.32
CA VAL A 268 29.31 1.56 84.10
C VAL A 268 28.63 0.19 84.25
N PHE A 269 28.53 -0.32 85.45
CA PHE A 269 28.06 -1.71 85.74
C PHE A 269 26.53 -1.83 85.51
N SER A 270 25.74 -0.79 85.87
CA SER A 270 24.29 -0.76 85.62
C SER A 270 23.98 -0.74 84.16
N ASP A 271 24.68 0.08 83.39
CA ASP A 271 24.46 0.19 81.94
C ASP A 271 24.86 -1.12 81.23
N LEU A 272 25.87 -1.81 81.72
CA LEU A 272 26.25 -3.13 81.22
C LEU A 272 25.24 -4.22 81.57
N ALA A 273 24.64 -4.17 82.77
CA ALA A 273 23.56 -5.07 83.14
C ALA A 273 22.31 -4.88 82.26
N ASP A 274 21.91 -3.63 82.06
CA ASP A 274 20.77 -3.30 81.15
C ASP A 274 21.01 -3.73 79.70
N ARG A 275 22.25 -3.68 79.24
CA ARG A 275 22.63 -4.19 77.95
C ARG A 275 22.55 -5.70 77.85
N LEU A 276 22.93 -6.43 78.92
CA LEU A 276 22.79 -7.89 79.01
C LEU A 276 21.32 -8.31 79.05
N ASP A 277 20.42 -7.53 79.70
CA ASP A 277 18.99 -7.79 79.67
C ASP A 277 18.39 -7.59 78.27
N SER A 278 18.85 -6.57 77.56
CA SER A 278 18.46 -6.41 76.17
C SER A 278 18.90 -7.59 75.29
N ILE A 279 20.13 -8.09 75.48
CA ILE A 279 20.62 -9.27 74.77
C ILE A 279 19.80 -10.50 75.14
N GLY A 280 19.42 -10.63 76.41
CA GLY A 280 18.55 -11.74 76.93
C GLY A 280 17.13 -11.66 76.25
N THR A 281 16.63 -10.48 76.06
CA THR A 281 15.35 -10.30 75.34
C THR A 281 15.47 -10.68 73.86
N ASP A 282 16.50 -10.20 73.19
CA ASP A 282 16.78 -10.57 71.77
C ASP A 282 17.02 -12.10 71.63
N LEU A 283 17.70 -12.72 72.60
CA LEU A 283 17.89 -14.15 72.63
C LEU A 283 16.57 -14.93 72.80
N SER A 284 15.66 -14.42 73.68
CA SER A 284 14.34 -15.00 73.85
C SER A 284 13.51 -14.99 72.58
N ASP A 285 13.59 -13.91 71.81
CA ASP A 285 12.93 -13.81 70.51
C ASP A 285 13.47 -14.84 69.49
N VAL A 286 14.79 -15.08 69.47
CA VAL A 286 15.42 -16.12 68.66
C VAL A 286 14.97 -17.52 69.10
N VAL A 287 14.96 -17.79 70.42
CA VAL A 287 14.48 -19.05 71.01
C VAL A 287 13.02 -19.32 70.65
N PHE A 288 12.17 -18.31 70.79
CA PHE A 288 10.77 -18.41 70.39
C PHE A 288 10.57 -18.75 68.91
N THR A 289 11.33 -18.10 68.03
CA THR A 289 11.30 -18.36 66.60
C THR A 289 11.75 -19.78 66.28
N LEU A 290 12.86 -20.22 66.83
CA LEU A 290 13.38 -21.58 66.66
C LEU A 290 12.45 -22.66 67.19
N SER A 291 11.80 -22.41 68.32
CA SER A 291 10.82 -23.35 68.88
C SER A 291 9.63 -23.56 67.98
N GLY A 292 9.17 -22.50 67.32
CA GLY A 292 8.08 -22.57 66.34
C GLY A 292 8.45 -23.38 65.11
N GLU A 293 9.72 -23.37 64.70
CA GLU A 293 10.20 -24.20 63.57
C GLU A 293 10.34 -25.69 63.92
N VAL A 294 10.62 -26.03 65.17
CA VAL A 294 10.69 -27.43 65.64
C VAL A 294 9.31 -28.06 65.80
N ASP A 295 8.31 -27.28 66.29
CA ASP A 295 6.94 -27.76 66.48
C ASP A 295 6.15 -27.93 65.15
N ASN A 296 6.70 -27.50 64.04
CA ASN A 296 6.09 -27.61 62.70
C ASN A 296 6.34 -29.02 62.10
N GLU A 297 6.06 -30.09 62.82
CA GLU A 297 6.00 -31.47 62.31
C GLU A 297 4.86 -31.65 61.32
N ASN A 298 5.05 -31.17 60.06
CA ASN A 298 4.18 -31.52 58.95
C ASN A 298 4.61 -32.90 58.40
N SER A 299 3.73 -33.83 58.62
CA SER A 299 3.71 -35.26 58.37
C SER A 299 4.31 -35.72 57.03
N VAL A 300 5.02 -36.85 57.08
CA VAL A 300 5.52 -37.66 55.95
C VAL A 300 4.45 -38.02 54.94
N ASP A 301 3.15 -38.02 55.32
CA ASP A 301 2.00 -38.30 54.47
C ASP A 301 1.79 -37.24 53.36
N ASP A 302 2.40 -36.03 53.49
CA ASP A 302 2.32 -34.96 52.50
C ASP A 302 3.36 -35.11 51.37
N LEU A 303 4.48 -35.82 51.59
CA LEU A 303 5.59 -35.89 50.63
C LEU A 303 5.23 -36.68 49.35
N ASP A 304 4.51 -37.78 49.49
CA ASP A 304 4.07 -38.58 48.35
C ASP A 304 3.05 -37.80 47.48
N SER A 305 2.17 -37.05 48.14
CA SER A 305 1.21 -36.18 47.46
C SER A 305 1.90 -35.05 46.70
N ILE A 306 2.90 -34.39 47.34
CA ILE A 306 3.67 -33.31 46.72
C ILE A 306 4.49 -33.86 45.53
N ASN A 307 5.17 -34.99 45.69
CA ASN A 307 5.94 -35.62 44.61
C ASN A 307 5.04 -36.05 43.45
N GLY A 308 3.85 -36.57 43.72
CA GLY A 308 2.86 -36.90 42.72
C GLY A 308 2.43 -35.66 41.92
N ARG A 309 2.17 -34.56 42.63
CA ARG A 309 1.76 -33.29 41.98
C ARG A 309 2.91 -32.66 41.17
N ILE A 310 4.12 -32.64 41.69
CA ILE A 310 5.32 -32.20 40.96
C ILE A 310 5.48 -33.03 39.67
N HIS A 311 5.31 -34.33 39.74
CA HIS A 311 5.43 -35.20 38.58
C HIS A 311 4.38 -34.87 37.51
N GLU A 312 3.11 -34.60 37.89
CA GLU A 312 2.08 -34.19 36.98
C GLU A 312 2.42 -32.85 36.27
N LEU A 313 2.92 -31.87 37.03
CA LEU A 313 3.32 -30.58 36.52
C LEU A 313 4.56 -30.67 35.61
N ASP A 314 5.53 -31.48 35.96
CA ASP A 314 6.73 -31.75 35.14
C ASP A 314 6.38 -32.43 33.81
N GLU A 315 5.37 -33.31 33.78
CA GLU A 315 4.88 -33.87 32.52
C GLU A 315 4.29 -32.82 31.60
N LEU A 316 3.61 -31.80 32.14
CA LEU A 316 3.11 -30.69 31.36
C LEU A 316 4.23 -29.83 30.79
N THR A 317 5.21 -29.47 31.64
CA THR A 317 6.32 -28.60 31.21
C THR A 317 7.21 -29.25 30.16
N ARG A 318 7.44 -30.56 30.23
CA ARG A 318 8.20 -31.32 29.21
C ARG A 318 7.56 -31.29 27.83
N ARG A 319 6.22 -31.13 27.74
CA ARG A 319 5.50 -31.23 26.49
C ARG A 319 5.13 -29.87 25.89
N TRP A 320 4.74 -28.89 26.71
CA TRP A 320 4.08 -27.69 26.22
C TRP A 320 4.79 -26.38 26.57
N GLY A 321 5.86 -26.41 27.38
CA GLY A 321 6.66 -25.21 27.64
C GLY A 321 7.56 -25.36 28.86
N PRO A 322 8.67 -24.63 28.96
CA PRO A 322 9.65 -24.76 30.02
C PRO A 322 9.14 -24.35 31.40
N THR A 323 8.07 -23.54 31.48
CA THR A 323 7.43 -23.12 32.72
C THR A 323 5.92 -23.36 32.67
N LEU A 324 5.25 -23.39 33.84
CA LEU A 324 3.79 -23.51 33.91
C LEU A 324 3.08 -22.32 33.25
N ALA A 325 3.67 -21.14 33.31
CA ALA A 325 3.15 -19.98 32.60
C ALA A 325 3.16 -20.19 31.08
N ASP A 326 4.22 -20.80 30.52
CA ASP A 326 4.31 -21.15 29.11
C ASP A 326 3.29 -22.22 28.72
N VAL A 327 3.05 -23.21 29.58
CA VAL A 327 2.03 -24.26 29.40
C VAL A 327 0.63 -23.62 29.31
N ILE A 328 0.32 -22.71 30.22
CA ILE A 328 -0.96 -21.98 30.23
C ILE A 328 -1.09 -21.13 28.96
N ALA A 329 -0.06 -20.37 28.58
CA ALA A 329 -0.05 -19.58 27.37
C ALA A 329 -0.19 -20.46 26.11
N TRP A 330 0.44 -21.64 26.08
CA TRP A 330 0.28 -22.61 25.01
C TRP A 330 -1.17 -23.12 24.94
N ARG A 331 -1.78 -23.47 26.08
CA ARG A 331 -3.18 -23.89 26.16
C ARG A 331 -4.12 -22.82 25.59
N ASP A 332 -3.95 -21.58 26.02
CA ASP A 332 -4.81 -20.47 25.59
C ASP A 332 -4.69 -20.22 24.07
N LYS A 333 -3.48 -20.31 23.54
CA LYS A 333 -3.26 -20.27 22.09
C LYS A 333 -3.87 -21.50 21.39
N ALA A 334 -3.71 -22.69 21.96
CA ALA A 334 -4.25 -23.93 21.39
C ALA A 334 -5.79 -23.92 21.34
N VAL A 335 -6.47 -23.29 22.30
CA VAL A 335 -7.92 -23.09 22.27
C VAL A 335 -8.32 -22.22 21.06
N PHE A 336 -7.58 -21.14 20.81
CA PHE A 336 -7.81 -20.28 19.65
C PHE A 336 -7.53 -21.01 18.33
N ASP A 337 -6.41 -21.71 18.25
CA ASP A 337 -6.03 -22.51 17.06
C ASP A 337 -7.05 -23.63 16.79
N LEU A 338 -7.64 -24.23 17.83
CA LEU A 338 -8.65 -25.26 17.69
C LEU A 338 -9.96 -24.77 17.07
N GLU A 339 -10.37 -23.53 17.36
CA GLU A 339 -11.56 -22.92 16.73
C GLU A 339 -11.38 -22.76 15.20
N ASP A 340 -10.14 -22.52 14.76
CA ASP A 340 -9.83 -22.41 13.32
C ASP A 340 -9.69 -23.78 12.63
N LEU A 341 -9.39 -24.84 13.37
CA LEU A 341 -9.19 -26.18 12.85
C LEU A 341 -10.45 -27.08 12.96
N ASP A 342 -11.54 -26.56 13.54
CA ASP A 342 -12.76 -27.34 13.71
C ASP A 342 -13.48 -27.53 12.36
N ALA A 343 -13.17 -28.65 11.71
CA ALA A 343 -13.76 -29.14 10.48
C ALA A 343 -14.97 -30.06 10.71
N SER A 344 -15.65 -29.96 11.86
CA SER A 344 -16.87 -30.73 12.09
C SER A 344 -17.94 -30.40 11.06
N PRO A 345 -18.78 -31.35 10.64
CA PRO A 345 -19.86 -31.10 9.67
C PRO A 345 -20.76 -29.94 10.08
N GLU A 346 -21.05 -29.81 11.37
CA GLU A 346 -21.87 -28.74 11.93
C GLU A 346 -21.18 -27.37 11.78
N LYS A 347 -19.86 -27.31 11.99
CA LYS A 347 -19.09 -26.08 11.82
C LYS A 347 -18.98 -25.68 10.36
N VAL A 348 -18.77 -26.65 9.46
CA VAL A 348 -18.75 -26.40 8.01
C VAL A 348 -20.10 -25.84 7.54
N GLU A 349 -21.22 -26.39 8.00
CA GLU A 349 -22.57 -25.90 7.68
C GLU A 349 -22.80 -24.48 8.21
N GLN A 350 -22.33 -24.17 9.43
CA GLN A 350 -22.38 -22.80 9.98
C GLN A 350 -21.58 -21.83 9.11
N LEU A 351 -20.35 -22.20 8.73
CA LEU A 351 -19.49 -21.37 7.87
C LEU A 351 -20.09 -21.18 6.48
N GLN A 352 -20.70 -22.22 5.90
CA GLN A 352 -21.43 -22.13 4.62
C GLN A 352 -22.63 -21.19 4.72
N THR A 353 -23.35 -21.23 5.83
CA THR A 353 -24.47 -20.32 6.09
C THR A 353 -23.98 -18.87 6.21
N GLU A 354 -22.89 -18.65 6.93
CA GLU A 354 -22.26 -17.34 7.06
C GLU A 354 -21.70 -16.85 5.72
N ARG A 355 -21.03 -17.71 4.96
CA ARG A 355 -20.61 -17.44 3.58
C ARG A 355 -21.79 -16.95 2.73
N GLY A 356 -22.93 -17.61 2.82
CA GLY A 356 -24.15 -17.21 2.12
C GLY A 356 -24.64 -15.81 2.53
N ARG A 357 -24.47 -15.42 3.79
CA ARG A 357 -24.78 -14.08 4.29
C ARG A 357 -23.79 -13.05 3.74
N LEU A 358 -22.49 -13.35 3.77
CA LEU A 358 -21.44 -12.48 3.23
C LEU A 358 -21.59 -12.29 1.73
N PHE A 359 -21.88 -13.36 0.99
CA PHE A 359 -22.17 -13.29 -0.45
C PHE A 359 -23.34 -12.35 -0.75
N ARG A 360 -24.48 -12.49 -0.07
CA ARG A 360 -25.61 -11.56 -0.25
C ARG A 360 -25.25 -10.12 0.06
N LYS A 361 -24.39 -9.88 1.05
CA LYS A 361 -23.90 -8.54 1.38
C LYS A 361 -23.00 -7.98 0.27
N ALA A 362 -22.06 -8.77 -0.23
CA ALA A 362 -21.18 -8.38 -1.34
C ALA A 362 -21.98 -8.16 -2.63
N LEU A 363 -22.92 -9.02 -2.96
CA LEU A 363 -23.81 -8.88 -4.11
C LEU A 363 -24.65 -7.61 -4.04
N LYS A 364 -25.20 -7.28 -2.87
CA LYS A 364 -25.96 -6.04 -2.68
C LYS A 364 -25.08 -4.80 -2.90
N ALA A 365 -23.85 -4.83 -2.40
CA ALA A 365 -22.88 -3.74 -2.60
C ALA A 365 -22.48 -3.64 -4.08
N ALA A 366 -22.21 -4.76 -4.77
CA ALA A 366 -21.93 -4.81 -6.20
C ALA A 366 -23.08 -4.24 -7.04
N GLN A 367 -24.33 -4.60 -6.73
CA GLN A 367 -25.50 -4.05 -7.41
C GLN A 367 -25.70 -2.56 -7.18
N ALA A 368 -25.33 -2.03 -6.01
CA ALA A 368 -25.34 -0.60 -5.75
C ALA A 368 -24.30 0.12 -6.61
N LEU A 369 -23.09 -0.43 -6.69
CA LEU A 369 -22.01 0.05 -7.56
C LEU A 369 -22.42 0.01 -9.04
N SER A 370 -23.01 -1.10 -9.49
CA SER A 370 -23.52 -1.27 -10.87
C SER A 370 -24.52 -0.20 -11.26
N LYS A 371 -25.43 0.18 -10.36
CA LYS A 371 -26.40 1.27 -10.62
C LYS A 371 -25.74 2.63 -10.80
N LEU A 372 -24.71 2.92 -10.00
CA LEU A 372 -23.94 4.17 -10.13
C LEU A 372 -23.18 4.20 -11.46
N ARG A 373 -22.54 3.09 -11.82
CA ARG A 373 -21.85 2.92 -13.10
C ARG A 373 -22.79 3.09 -14.29
N ALA A 374 -23.95 2.45 -14.26
CA ALA A 374 -24.95 2.56 -15.34
C ALA A 374 -25.46 4.00 -15.52
N ALA A 375 -25.73 4.69 -14.42
CA ALA A 375 -26.14 6.11 -14.47
C ALA A 375 -25.01 7.01 -15.00
N ALA A 376 -23.79 6.80 -14.54
CA ALA A 376 -22.60 7.52 -15.01
C ALA A 376 -22.32 7.23 -16.49
N ALA A 377 -22.44 5.99 -16.94
CA ALA A 377 -22.27 5.56 -18.32
C ALA A 377 -23.23 6.29 -19.28
N GLY A 378 -24.50 6.35 -18.96
CA GLY A 378 -25.49 7.07 -19.76
C GLY A 378 -25.21 8.57 -19.83
N ASN A 379 -24.83 9.18 -18.70
CA ASN A 379 -24.49 10.61 -18.64
C ASN A 379 -23.21 10.94 -19.44
N LEU A 380 -22.15 10.16 -19.23
CA LEU A 380 -20.87 10.32 -19.93
C LEU A 380 -21.03 10.15 -21.44
N ALA A 381 -21.68 9.06 -21.87
CA ALA A 381 -21.91 8.77 -23.28
C ALA A 381 -22.68 9.88 -23.98
N GLY A 382 -23.72 10.41 -23.34
CA GLY A 382 -24.52 11.52 -23.90
C GLY A 382 -23.73 12.81 -24.05
N LYS A 383 -22.96 13.20 -23.04
CA LYS A 383 -22.11 14.41 -23.08
C LYS A 383 -20.98 14.28 -24.09
N VAL A 384 -20.26 13.14 -24.11
CA VAL A 384 -19.20 12.89 -25.09
C VAL A 384 -19.73 12.90 -26.52
N THR A 385 -20.86 12.24 -26.78
CA THR A 385 -21.51 12.28 -28.11
C THR A 385 -21.82 13.71 -28.58
N LYS A 386 -22.21 14.59 -27.66
CA LYS A 386 -22.44 16.01 -27.95
C LYS A 386 -21.13 16.72 -28.27
N GLU A 387 -20.05 16.49 -27.52
CA GLU A 387 -18.74 17.11 -27.79
C GLU A 387 -18.14 16.64 -29.13
N LEU A 388 -18.31 15.37 -29.51
CA LEU A 388 -17.83 14.84 -30.79
C LEU A 388 -18.38 15.60 -32.00
N SER A 389 -19.58 16.14 -31.93
CA SER A 389 -20.18 16.90 -33.01
C SER A 389 -19.38 18.17 -33.32
N SER A 390 -18.76 18.81 -32.36
CA SER A 390 -17.91 19.99 -32.51
C SER A 390 -16.48 19.67 -32.97
N LEU A 391 -16.07 18.39 -32.85
CA LEU A 391 -14.73 17.89 -33.21
C LEU A 391 -14.66 17.28 -34.61
N ALA A 392 -15.46 17.77 -35.56
CA ALA A 392 -15.60 17.24 -36.95
C ALA A 392 -16.04 15.76 -37.01
N MET A 393 -16.78 15.30 -35.99
CA MET A 393 -17.32 13.94 -35.92
C MET A 393 -18.85 13.98 -35.81
N GLY A 394 -19.48 14.75 -36.66
CA GLY A 394 -20.94 14.85 -36.72
C GLY A 394 -21.59 13.51 -37.03
N GLY A 395 -22.47 13.05 -36.11
CA GLY A 395 -23.14 11.76 -36.22
C GLY A 395 -22.39 10.60 -35.57
N ALA A 396 -21.17 10.80 -35.06
CA ALA A 396 -20.48 9.82 -34.20
C ALA A 396 -21.24 9.63 -32.89
N ARG A 397 -21.20 8.41 -32.36
CA ARG A 397 -21.87 8.04 -31.11
C ARG A 397 -20.97 7.19 -30.23
N LEU A 398 -20.90 7.55 -28.97
CA LEU A 398 -20.36 6.71 -27.92
C LEU A 398 -21.52 6.05 -27.15
N GLU A 399 -21.44 4.77 -26.92
CA GLU A 399 -22.28 4.02 -25.99
C GLU A 399 -21.37 3.32 -24.97
N ILE A 400 -21.75 3.35 -23.71
CA ILE A 400 -21.02 2.65 -22.66
C ILE A 400 -21.94 1.56 -22.13
N SER A 401 -21.62 0.32 -22.49
CA SER A 401 -22.33 -0.87 -22.04
C SER A 401 -21.86 -1.23 -20.64
N VAL A 402 -22.80 -1.32 -19.70
CA VAL A 402 -22.59 -1.85 -18.34
C VAL A 402 -23.50 -3.06 -18.20
N LYS A 403 -22.94 -4.26 -18.29
CA LYS A 403 -23.67 -5.52 -18.20
C LYS A 403 -23.38 -6.17 -16.87
N SER A 404 -24.39 -6.33 -16.04
CA SER A 404 -24.25 -7.01 -14.76
C SER A 404 -24.25 -8.54 -14.97
N ARG A 405 -23.19 -9.20 -14.54
CA ARG A 405 -23.12 -10.68 -14.47
C ARG A 405 -24.06 -11.24 -13.43
N ALA A 406 -24.52 -10.41 -12.49
CA ALA A 406 -25.48 -10.82 -11.46
C ALA A 406 -26.91 -11.02 -11.99
N ASP A 407 -27.23 -10.48 -13.17
CA ASP A 407 -28.56 -10.58 -13.77
C ASP A 407 -28.78 -11.91 -14.52
N ASP A 408 -27.76 -12.74 -14.71
CA ASP A 408 -27.82 -14.02 -15.40
C ASP A 408 -28.61 -15.12 -14.63
N GLY A 409 -29.08 -14.81 -13.42
CA GLY A 409 -29.90 -15.71 -12.62
C GLY A 409 -29.18 -16.98 -12.10
N SER A 410 -27.87 -17.09 -12.33
CA SER A 410 -27.11 -18.29 -11.99
C SER A 410 -26.89 -18.47 -10.48
N GLY A 411 -27.02 -17.41 -9.69
CA GLY A 411 -26.74 -17.44 -8.24
C GLY A 411 -25.32 -17.91 -7.87
N SER A 412 -24.46 -18.08 -8.88
CA SER A 412 -23.08 -18.54 -8.72
C SER A 412 -22.24 -17.46 -8.05
N ALA A 413 -21.25 -17.87 -7.26
CA ALA A 413 -20.25 -16.96 -6.67
C ALA A 413 -19.37 -16.29 -7.73
N ASP A 414 -19.25 -16.89 -8.91
CA ASP A 414 -18.42 -16.44 -10.02
C ASP A 414 -18.91 -15.13 -10.67
N VAL A 415 -20.09 -14.65 -10.29
CA VAL A 415 -20.62 -13.35 -10.76
C VAL A 415 -19.91 -12.15 -10.15
N LEU A 416 -19.16 -12.33 -9.06
CA LEU A 416 -18.42 -11.31 -8.37
C LEU A 416 -16.91 -11.45 -8.62
N ASP A 417 -16.23 -10.33 -8.78
CA ASP A 417 -14.78 -10.25 -8.81
C ASP A 417 -14.26 -9.08 -7.94
N ALA A 418 -12.96 -8.83 -7.93
CA ALA A 418 -12.35 -7.73 -7.17
C ALA A 418 -12.90 -6.34 -7.55
N ASN A 419 -13.62 -6.21 -8.66
CA ASN A 419 -14.09 -4.94 -9.22
C ASN A 419 -15.62 -4.83 -9.28
N GLY A 420 -16.35 -5.76 -8.70
CA GLY A 420 -17.80 -5.77 -8.72
C GLY A 420 -18.40 -6.93 -9.54
N CYS A 421 -19.56 -6.68 -10.13
CA CYS A 421 -20.27 -7.67 -10.94
C CYS A 421 -20.48 -7.23 -12.40
N ASP A 422 -19.80 -6.18 -12.87
CA ASP A 422 -20.08 -5.58 -14.16
C ASP A 422 -19.00 -5.86 -15.19
N ASP A 423 -19.45 -6.18 -16.42
CA ASP A 423 -18.62 -6.10 -17.61
C ASP A 423 -18.89 -4.76 -18.30
N ILE A 424 -17.83 -3.96 -18.43
CA ILE A 424 -17.92 -2.60 -18.95
C ILE A 424 -17.17 -2.54 -20.28
N GLU A 425 -17.86 -2.04 -21.30
CA GLU A 425 -17.30 -1.90 -22.64
C GLU A 425 -17.75 -0.58 -23.29
N PHE A 426 -16.79 0.18 -23.82
CA PHE A 426 -17.03 1.40 -24.59
C PHE A 426 -17.18 1.04 -26.07
N LEU A 427 -18.36 1.28 -26.59
CA LEU A 427 -18.74 1.00 -27.96
C LEU A 427 -18.83 2.30 -28.74
N PHE A 428 -18.19 2.32 -29.90
CA PHE A 428 -18.11 3.53 -30.73
C PHE A 428 -18.66 3.29 -32.13
N THR A 429 -19.46 4.25 -32.61
CA THR A 429 -19.98 4.34 -33.97
C THR A 429 -19.43 5.61 -34.58
N PRO A 430 -18.48 5.58 -35.54
CA PRO A 430 -17.81 6.77 -36.04
C PRO A 430 -18.70 7.67 -36.93
N PHE A 431 -19.66 7.10 -37.65
CA PHE A 431 -20.62 7.84 -38.47
C PHE A 431 -21.93 7.05 -38.63
N PRO A 432 -23.04 7.70 -38.99
CA PRO A 432 -24.32 7.04 -39.17
C PRO A 432 -24.26 5.93 -40.22
N GLY A 433 -24.74 4.73 -39.85
CA GLY A 433 -24.72 3.55 -40.71
C GLY A 433 -23.49 2.66 -40.55
N SER A 434 -22.45 3.09 -39.81
CA SER A 434 -21.34 2.24 -39.44
C SER A 434 -21.71 1.26 -38.35
N PRO A 435 -21.10 0.07 -38.29
CA PRO A 435 -21.34 -0.86 -37.22
C PRO A 435 -20.82 -0.27 -35.91
N GLN A 436 -21.54 -0.56 -34.84
CA GLN A 436 -21.08 -0.28 -33.47
C GLN A 436 -20.07 -1.35 -33.06
N LEU A 437 -18.86 -0.93 -32.74
CA LEU A 437 -17.75 -1.83 -32.40
C LEU A 437 -17.05 -1.33 -31.12
N PRO A 438 -16.34 -2.24 -30.42
CA PRO A 438 -15.44 -1.83 -29.35
C PRO A 438 -14.53 -0.69 -29.80
N MET A 439 -14.37 0.33 -28.95
CA MET A 439 -13.69 1.58 -29.26
C MET A 439 -12.30 1.37 -29.90
N GLY A 440 -11.52 0.39 -29.43
CA GLY A 440 -10.20 0.09 -29.96
C GLY A 440 -10.18 -0.57 -31.35
N LYS A 441 -11.35 -0.94 -31.92
CA LYS A 441 -11.48 -1.61 -33.23
C LYS A 441 -12.24 -0.78 -34.27
N SER A 442 -12.86 0.33 -33.86
CA SER A 442 -13.85 1.04 -34.66
C SER A 442 -13.41 2.41 -35.17
N ALA A 443 -12.28 2.94 -34.69
CA ALA A 443 -11.84 4.30 -35.00
C ALA A 443 -10.47 4.35 -35.66
N SER A 444 -10.27 5.33 -36.56
CA SER A 444 -8.92 5.70 -37.02
C SER A 444 -8.14 6.42 -35.92
N GLY A 445 -6.80 6.54 -36.05
CA GLY A 445 -5.95 7.19 -35.05
C GLY A 445 -6.45 8.59 -34.65
N GLY A 446 -6.74 9.44 -35.61
CA GLY A 446 -7.25 10.79 -35.35
C GLY A 446 -8.65 10.80 -34.74
N GLU A 447 -9.55 9.90 -35.15
CA GLU A 447 -10.90 9.77 -34.55
C GLU A 447 -10.81 9.36 -33.09
N LEU A 448 -9.93 8.40 -32.79
CA LEU A 448 -9.74 7.93 -31.42
C LEU A 448 -9.10 9.01 -30.53
N SER A 449 -8.13 9.77 -31.04
CA SER A 449 -7.54 10.90 -30.31
C SER A 449 -8.58 12.00 -29.99
N ARG A 450 -9.50 12.29 -30.92
CA ARG A 450 -10.62 13.22 -30.69
C ARG A 450 -11.67 12.67 -29.73
N LEU A 451 -11.98 11.37 -29.81
CA LEU A 451 -12.85 10.71 -28.84
C LEU A 451 -12.25 10.78 -27.43
N MET A 452 -10.95 10.56 -27.29
CA MET A 452 -10.25 10.71 -26.03
C MET A 452 -10.28 12.14 -25.51
N LEU A 453 -10.05 13.13 -26.38
CA LEU A 453 -10.19 14.54 -26.01
C LEU A 453 -11.60 14.84 -25.47
N ALA A 454 -12.64 14.35 -26.13
CA ALA A 454 -14.03 14.55 -25.69
C ALA A 454 -14.29 13.87 -24.33
N LEU A 455 -13.73 12.66 -24.11
CA LEU A 455 -13.84 11.94 -22.84
C LEU A 455 -13.16 12.72 -21.70
N GLU A 456 -11.92 13.18 -21.91
CA GLU A 456 -11.14 13.91 -20.88
C GLU A 456 -11.78 15.29 -20.58
N LEU A 457 -12.27 15.99 -21.58
CA LEU A 457 -13.01 17.24 -21.38
C LEU A 457 -14.23 17.05 -20.48
N VAL A 458 -15.07 16.07 -20.80
CA VAL A 458 -16.29 15.79 -20.02
C VAL A 458 -15.96 15.32 -18.61
N ALA A 459 -14.86 14.57 -18.42
CA ALA A 459 -14.39 14.15 -17.12
C ALA A 459 -13.88 15.34 -16.28
N ALA A 460 -13.05 16.22 -16.89
CA ALA A 460 -12.52 17.40 -16.23
C ALA A 460 -13.61 18.36 -15.76
N GLU A 461 -14.63 18.62 -16.61
CA GLU A 461 -15.77 19.45 -16.25
C GLU A 461 -16.54 18.93 -15.03
N ARG A 462 -16.68 17.63 -14.92
CA ARG A 462 -17.36 17.03 -13.78
C ARG A 462 -16.60 17.22 -12.47
N HIS A 463 -15.26 17.07 -12.48
CA HIS A 463 -14.43 17.28 -11.32
C HIS A 463 -14.50 18.72 -10.80
N VAL A 464 -14.46 19.70 -11.71
CA VAL A 464 -14.60 21.12 -11.36
C VAL A 464 -15.96 21.42 -10.74
N VAL A 465 -17.05 20.88 -11.31
CA VAL A 465 -18.42 21.06 -10.78
C VAL A 465 -18.60 20.40 -9.41
N ALA A 466 -17.91 19.28 -9.16
CA ALA A 466 -17.94 18.61 -7.87
C ALA A 466 -17.10 19.29 -6.77
N GLY A 467 -16.42 20.41 -7.09
CA GLY A 467 -15.56 21.14 -6.14
C GLY A 467 -14.26 20.42 -5.80
N GLY A 468 -13.90 19.38 -6.57
CA GLY A 468 -12.63 18.67 -6.44
C GLY A 468 -11.51 19.40 -7.19
N THR A 469 -10.31 19.37 -6.64
CA THR A 469 -9.09 19.73 -7.38
C THR A 469 -8.77 18.58 -8.33
N VAL A 470 -8.68 18.88 -9.64
CA VAL A 470 -8.20 17.89 -10.62
C VAL A 470 -6.73 17.62 -10.30
N PRO A 471 -6.29 16.35 -10.12
CA PRO A 471 -4.87 16.06 -9.96
C PRO A 471 -4.10 16.63 -11.16
N PRO A 472 -2.92 17.19 -10.98
CA PRO A 472 -2.12 17.77 -12.04
C PRO A 472 -1.64 16.66 -13.00
N MET A 473 -2.45 16.39 -14.04
CA MET A 473 -2.14 15.38 -15.05
C MET A 473 -1.70 16.06 -16.35
N THR A 474 -0.74 15.45 -17.02
CA THR A 474 -0.26 15.89 -18.33
C THR A 474 -0.91 15.04 -19.42
N PHE A 475 -1.71 15.66 -20.28
CA PHE A 475 -2.29 15.02 -21.47
C PHE A 475 -1.46 15.35 -22.71
N ILE A 476 -1.14 14.35 -23.49
CA ILE A 476 -0.38 14.48 -24.72
C ILE A 476 -1.22 13.99 -25.89
N PHE A 477 -1.51 14.87 -26.84
CA PHE A 477 -2.29 14.53 -28.02
C PHE A 477 -1.41 14.49 -29.27
N ASP A 478 -1.42 13.33 -29.93
CA ASP A 478 -0.78 13.09 -31.22
C ASP A 478 -1.84 12.80 -32.27
N GLU A 479 -1.65 13.31 -33.49
CA GLU A 479 -2.56 13.13 -34.63
C GLU A 479 -4.02 13.51 -34.37
N VAL A 480 -4.30 14.31 -33.32
CA VAL A 480 -5.68 14.74 -33.00
C VAL A 480 -6.30 15.59 -34.12
N ASP A 481 -5.46 16.27 -34.91
CA ASP A 481 -5.79 17.12 -36.04
C ASP A 481 -5.83 16.38 -37.39
N ALA A 482 -5.63 15.07 -37.41
CA ALA A 482 -5.66 14.26 -38.63
C ALA A 482 -7.07 14.32 -39.29
N GLY A 483 -7.13 14.76 -40.54
CA GLY A 483 -8.38 14.90 -41.28
C GLY A 483 -9.30 16.05 -40.84
N VAL A 484 -8.80 16.99 -40.03
CA VAL A 484 -9.52 18.16 -39.57
C VAL A 484 -9.03 19.42 -40.31
N GLY A 485 -9.91 20.34 -40.62
CA GLY A 485 -9.55 21.62 -41.26
C GLY A 485 -10.62 22.69 -41.07
N GLY A 486 -10.33 23.91 -41.49
CA GLY A 486 -11.27 25.03 -41.44
C GLY A 486 -11.83 25.32 -40.04
N LYS A 487 -13.14 25.50 -39.94
CA LYS A 487 -13.81 25.81 -38.65
C LYS A 487 -13.62 24.72 -37.60
N ALA A 488 -13.57 23.46 -38.02
CA ALA A 488 -13.40 22.35 -37.08
C ALA A 488 -12.01 22.35 -36.44
N ALA A 489 -10.97 22.84 -37.12
CA ALA A 489 -9.64 22.99 -36.55
C ALA A 489 -9.59 24.08 -35.45
N VAL A 490 -10.34 25.17 -35.65
CA VAL A 490 -10.49 26.23 -34.63
C VAL A 490 -11.20 25.68 -33.38
N GLU A 491 -12.30 24.96 -33.59
CA GLU A 491 -13.05 24.32 -32.50
C GLU A 491 -12.19 23.29 -31.74
N LEU A 492 -11.37 22.49 -32.45
CA LEU A 492 -10.42 21.56 -31.86
C LEU A 492 -9.41 22.29 -30.97
N GLY A 493 -8.82 23.38 -31.46
CA GLY A 493 -7.89 24.20 -30.68
C GLY A 493 -8.54 24.77 -29.43
N ALA A 494 -9.75 25.31 -29.54
CA ALA A 494 -10.52 25.83 -28.42
C ALA A 494 -10.84 24.73 -27.36
N ARG A 495 -11.12 23.49 -27.79
CA ARG A 495 -11.35 22.38 -26.86
C ARG A 495 -10.08 21.94 -26.13
N LEU A 496 -8.94 21.91 -26.82
CA LEU A 496 -7.64 21.64 -26.20
C LEU A 496 -7.27 22.72 -25.17
N ALA A 497 -7.46 24.00 -25.53
CA ALA A 497 -7.24 25.14 -24.64
C ALA A 497 -8.19 25.11 -23.42
N ARG A 498 -9.44 24.67 -23.59
CA ARG A 498 -10.39 24.50 -22.50
C ARG A 498 -9.97 23.37 -21.54
N LEU A 499 -9.50 22.23 -22.05
CA LEU A 499 -8.92 21.18 -21.23
C LEU A 499 -7.69 21.69 -20.46
N ALA A 500 -6.89 22.54 -21.10
CA ALA A 500 -5.69 23.13 -20.53
C ALA A 500 -5.94 24.09 -19.35
N GLN A 501 -7.18 24.51 -19.10
CA GLN A 501 -7.55 25.28 -17.89
C GLN A 501 -7.53 24.42 -16.61
N SER A 502 -7.65 23.09 -16.75
CA SER A 502 -7.71 22.17 -15.61
C SER A 502 -6.60 21.13 -15.61
N ALA A 503 -5.81 21.02 -16.68
CA ALA A 503 -4.73 20.05 -16.83
C ALA A 503 -3.64 20.61 -17.74
N GLN A 504 -2.45 20.04 -17.71
CA GLN A 504 -1.40 20.37 -18.67
C GLN A 504 -1.67 19.63 -19.99
N VAL A 505 -1.68 20.35 -21.11
CA VAL A 505 -1.92 19.79 -22.45
C VAL A 505 -0.73 20.03 -23.36
N ILE A 506 -0.18 18.96 -23.92
CA ILE A 506 0.86 19.02 -24.96
C ILE A 506 0.26 18.47 -26.25
N VAL A 507 0.23 19.26 -27.32
CA VAL A 507 -0.32 18.83 -28.61
C VAL A 507 0.74 18.87 -29.69
N VAL A 508 0.86 17.78 -30.44
CA VAL A 508 1.65 17.75 -31.67
C VAL A 508 0.70 18.06 -32.84
N THR A 509 0.91 19.17 -33.52
CA THR A 509 0.02 19.64 -34.56
C THR A 509 0.75 20.19 -35.79
N HIS A 510 0.12 20.08 -36.93
CA HIS A 510 0.52 20.74 -38.16
C HIS A 510 -0.43 21.89 -38.54
N LEU A 511 -1.52 22.10 -37.77
CA LEU A 511 -2.53 23.09 -38.01
C LEU A 511 -2.26 24.40 -37.25
N PRO A 512 -2.12 25.55 -37.95
CA PRO A 512 -1.96 26.85 -37.30
C PRO A 512 -3.18 27.21 -36.42
N GLN A 513 -4.37 26.76 -36.78
CA GLN A 513 -5.62 26.98 -36.04
C GLN A 513 -5.62 26.26 -34.67
N VAL A 514 -4.84 25.23 -34.51
CA VAL A 514 -4.64 24.54 -33.21
C VAL A 514 -3.49 25.17 -32.45
N ALA A 515 -2.37 25.42 -33.13
CA ALA A 515 -1.17 25.98 -32.52
C ALA A 515 -1.38 27.39 -31.95
N SER A 516 -2.29 28.18 -32.55
CA SER A 516 -2.61 29.55 -32.14
C SER A 516 -3.18 29.64 -30.72
N TRP A 517 -3.87 28.59 -30.23
CA TRP A 517 -4.47 28.53 -28.88
C TRP A 517 -3.47 28.21 -27.76
N ALA A 518 -2.25 27.76 -28.10
CA ALA A 518 -1.28 27.34 -27.11
C ALA A 518 -0.68 28.52 -26.33
N ASP A 519 -0.39 28.33 -25.05
CA ASP A 519 0.34 29.31 -24.23
C ASP A 519 1.82 29.35 -24.61
N GLN A 520 2.37 28.20 -25.00
CA GLN A 520 3.75 28.05 -25.49
C GLN A 520 3.79 27.27 -26.80
N GLN A 521 4.74 27.60 -27.65
CA GLN A 521 4.96 26.90 -28.91
C GLN A 521 6.43 26.51 -29.07
N TYR A 522 6.66 25.25 -29.43
CA TYR A 522 7.97 24.72 -29.80
C TYR A 522 7.98 24.35 -31.27
N VAL A 523 9.04 24.74 -31.97
CA VAL A 523 9.25 24.42 -33.37
C VAL A 523 10.35 23.36 -33.48
N VAL A 524 10.01 22.27 -34.15
CA VAL A 524 10.91 21.19 -34.48
C VAL A 524 11.38 21.36 -35.90
N SER A 525 12.67 21.62 -36.11
CA SER A 525 13.27 21.86 -37.42
C SER A 525 14.43 20.91 -37.70
N LYS A 526 14.65 20.60 -38.97
CA LYS A 526 15.81 19.85 -39.46
C LYS A 526 16.92 20.84 -39.84
N GLY A 527 18.12 20.59 -39.33
CA GLY A 527 19.34 21.29 -39.75
C GLY A 527 20.33 20.33 -40.37
N ALA A 528 21.19 20.83 -41.24
CA ALA A 528 22.38 20.10 -41.66
C ALA A 528 23.45 20.23 -40.58
N SER A 529 24.07 19.12 -40.18
CA SER A 529 25.21 19.16 -39.29
C SER A 529 26.43 19.65 -40.06
N GLU A 530 27.07 20.71 -39.60
CA GLU A 530 28.36 21.14 -40.16
C GLU A 530 29.40 20.07 -39.82
N GLY A 531 29.78 19.27 -40.83
CA GLY A 531 30.90 18.34 -40.76
C GLY A 531 30.56 16.84 -40.67
N GLU A 532 29.30 16.42 -40.53
CA GLU A 532 28.89 15.01 -40.57
C GLU A 532 27.71 14.79 -41.55
N ASN A 533 27.71 13.65 -42.27
CA ASN A 533 26.60 13.26 -43.17
C ASN A 533 25.34 12.88 -42.38
N GLY A 534 24.80 13.77 -41.54
CA GLY A 534 23.64 13.50 -40.68
C GLY A 534 22.65 14.67 -40.58
N VAL A 535 21.36 14.34 -40.60
CA VAL A 535 20.30 15.30 -40.29
C VAL A 535 20.22 15.43 -38.77
N VAL A 536 20.36 16.65 -38.25
CA VAL A 536 20.17 16.97 -36.82
C VAL A 536 18.82 17.68 -36.65
N THR A 537 18.04 17.22 -35.70
CA THR A 537 16.80 17.88 -35.30
C THR A 537 17.07 18.85 -34.16
N THR A 538 16.66 20.09 -34.32
CA THR A 538 16.66 21.12 -33.28
C THR A 538 15.23 21.40 -32.81
N ILE A 539 15.08 21.67 -31.52
CA ILE A 539 13.80 22.03 -30.90
C ILE A 539 14.00 23.40 -30.25
N ARG A 540 13.17 24.36 -30.63
CA ARG A 540 13.30 25.76 -30.19
C ARG A 540 11.93 26.28 -29.78
N GLN A 541 11.86 26.92 -28.63
CA GLN A 541 10.69 27.71 -28.22
C GLN A 541 10.62 28.97 -29.08
N VAL A 542 9.42 29.31 -29.52
CA VAL A 542 9.15 30.54 -30.24
C VAL A 542 8.13 31.39 -29.49
N SER A 543 8.35 32.72 -29.47
CA SER A 543 7.50 33.68 -28.78
C SER A 543 7.41 35.00 -29.54
N GLY A 544 6.44 35.84 -29.21
CA GLY A 544 6.28 37.16 -29.84
C GLY A 544 6.29 37.11 -31.36
N GLY A 545 7.15 37.92 -31.99
CA GLY A 545 7.28 37.97 -33.45
C GLY A 545 7.68 36.66 -34.11
N GLU A 546 8.56 35.87 -33.49
CA GLU A 546 8.96 34.55 -34.01
C GLU A 546 7.78 33.58 -34.10
N ARG A 547 6.86 33.65 -33.13
CA ARG A 547 5.63 32.84 -33.15
C ARG A 547 4.68 33.27 -34.29
N VAL A 548 4.57 34.57 -34.54
CA VAL A 548 3.79 35.10 -35.70
C VAL A 548 4.37 34.55 -37.01
N HIS A 549 5.68 34.61 -37.19
CA HIS A 549 6.37 34.07 -38.37
C HIS A 549 6.12 32.56 -38.54
N GLU A 550 6.20 31.77 -37.47
CA GLU A 550 5.93 30.33 -37.57
C GLU A 550 4.48 30.04 -37.89
N ILE A 551 3.50 30.74 -37.30
CA ILE A 551 2.09 30.58 -37.64
C ILE A 551 1.81 31.00 -39.11
N ALA A 552 2.44 32.07 -39.60
CA ALA A 552 2.35 32.48 -40.99
C ALA A 552 2.94 31.41 -41.94
N ARG A 553 4.09 30.87 -41.61
CA ARG A 553 4.70 29.74 -42.33
C ARG A 553 3.77 28.50 -42.37
N MET A 554 3.11 28.19 -41.26
CA MET A 554 2.14 27.09 -41.19
C MET A 554 0.87 27.36 -42.02
N LEU A 555 0.41 28.62 -42.13
CA LEU A 555 -0.77 29.01 -42.86
C LEU A 555 -0.60 28.91 -44.39
N SER A 556 0.53 29.39 -44.90
CA SER A 556 0.73 29.60 -46.34
C SER A 556 2.01 29.04 -46.92
N GLY A 557 2.89 28.49 -46.08
CA GLY A 557 4.23 28.07 -46.47
C GLY A 557 5.19 29.24 -46.76
N SER A 558 4.76 30.51 -46.58
CA SER A 558 5.54 31.71 -46.85
C SER A 558 5.34 32.75 -45.73
N GLU A 559 6.30 33.65 -45.59
CA GLU A 559 6.29 34.76 -44.62
C GLU A 559 5.95 36.09 -45.32
N SER A 560 4.93 36.09 -46.23
CA SER A 560 4.47 37.31 -46.85
C SER A 560 3.76 38.24 -45.85
N GLU A 561 3.72 39.52 -46.11
CA GLU A 561 3.07 40.53 -45.24
C GLU A 561 1.61 40.15 -44.93
N THR A 562 0.86 39.70 -45.93
CA THR A 562 -0.53 39.22 -45.76
C THR A 562 -0.63 37.97 -44.89
N SER A 563 0.37 37.09 -44.96
CA SER A 563 0.41 35.86 -44.11
C SER A 563 0.69 36.21 -42.67
N LEU A 564 1.56 37.21 -42.43
CA LEU A 564 1.86 37.71 -41.09
C LEU A 564 0.65 38.39 -40.46
N GLU A 565 -0.06 39.27 -41.22
CA GLU A 565 -1.31 39.89 -40.76
C GLU A 565 -2.35 38.84 -40.35
N HIS A 566 -2.55 37.82 -41.19
CA HIS A 566 -3.49 36.75 -40.92
C HIS A 566 -3.07 35.90 -39.72
N ALA A 567 -1.77 35.67 -39.53
CA ALA A 567 -1.24 34.99 -38.34
C ALA A 567 -1.51 35.78 -37.06
N GLU A 568 -1.32 37.11 -37.10
CA GLU A 568 -1.63 37.98 -35.96
C GLU A 568 -3.13 37.97 -35.62
N GLU A 569 -4.01 38.06 -36.65
CA GLU A 569 -5.44 37.96 -36.43
C GLU A 569 -5.84 36.65 -35.80
N LEU A 570 -5.28 35.53 -36.26
CA LEU A 570 -5.56 34.19 -35.74
C LEU A 570 -5.11 34.07 -34.27
N LEU A 571 -3.92 34.58 -33.93
CA LEU A 571 -3.42 34.58 -32.56
C LEU A 571 -4.29 35.44 -31.62
N LYS A 572 -4.74 36.61 -32.10
CA LYS A 572 -5.63 37.51 -31.34
C LYS A 572 -7.04 36.91 -31.14
N ALA A 573 -7.52 36.12 -32.09
CA ALA A 573 -8.83 35.45 -32.02
C ALA A 573 -8.79 34.15 -31.15
N SER A 574 -7.61 33.61 -30.88
CA SER A 574 -7.44 32.34 -30.17
C SER A 574 -7.18 32.58 -28.67
N VAL A 575 -8.18 33.15 -27.99
CA VAL A 575 -8.19 33.41 -26.52
C VAL A 575 -9.51 32.89 -25.97
N LEU A 576 -9.48 32.23 -24.79
CA LEU A 576 -10.66 31.73 -24.08
C LEU A 576 -11.34 32.84 -23.28
#